data_361638e03174fe571ae025670f7e1408
#
_entry.id   361638e03174fe571ae025670f7e1408
#
_cell.length_a   1.000
_cell.length_b   1.000
_cell.length_c   1.000
_cell.angle_alpha   90.00
_cell.angle_beta   90.00
_cell.angle_gamma   90.00
#
_symmetry.space_group_name_H-M   'P 1'
#
loop_
_entity.id
_entity.type
_entity.pdbx_description
1 polymer ?
#
loop_
_entity_poly.entity_id
_entity_poly.type
_entity_poly.pdbx_seq_one_letter_code
_entity_poly.pdbx_strand_id
1 'polypeptide(L)'
;MVVVAIISLLTSIIFAGLNEARAKARDTKRISDIKALQTALELRYSDTQSYPTAPSGGGYKSNHSGCPWQNFACDDNGLRTALVPKYIGDLPLDPVNDTDHYYRYERLNCGDGKVAYIVAVKKFETNPNIVNPNTCNFGTNYTYDWASGGSE
;
A
#
# COMPACT_ATOMS: atom_id res chain seq x y z
N MET A 1 0.97 -43.32 26.10
CA MET A 1 1.52 -42.08 26.69
C MET A 1 2.69 -41.50 25.86
N VAL A 2 3.68 -42.26 25.44
CA VAL A 2 4.86 -41.76 24.68
C VAL A 2 4.48 -41.14 23.34
N VAL A 3 3.55 -41.72 22.59
CA VAL A 3 3.10 -41.19 21.28
C VAL A 3 2.50 -39.81 21.39
N VAL A 4 1.69 -39.55 22.42
CA VAL A 4 1.06 -38.24 22.63
C VAL A 4 2.12 -37.17 22.97
N ALA A 5 3.14 -37.54 23.74
CA ALA A 5 4.24 -36.64 24.06
C ALA A 5 5.06 -36.23 22.81
N ILE A 6 5.31 -37.18 21.90
CA ILE A 6 6.02 -36.90 20.65
C ILE A 6 5.19 -36.01 19.72
N ILE A 7 3.89 -36.26 19.57
CA ILE A 7 2.98 -35.43 18.77
C ILE A 7 2.93 -34.01 19.32
N SER A 8 2.83 -33.83 20.64
CA SER A 8 2.81 -32.52 21.27
C SER A 8 4.11 -31.74 21.03
N LEU A 9 5.25 -32.40 21.08
CA LEU A 9 6.55 -31.78 20.80
C LEU A 9 6.65 -31.34 19.33
N LEU A 10 6.27 -32.20 18.38
CA LEU A 10 6.30 -31.87 16.95
C LEU A 10 5.33 -30.75 16.60
N THR A 11 4.14 -30.74 17.18
CA THR A 11 3.11 -29.72 16.94
C THR A 11 3.59 -28.33 17.37
N SER A 12 4.30 -28.22 18.51
CA SER A 12 4.77 -26.93 19.00
C SER A 12 5.81 -26.26 18.06
N ILE A 13 6.65 -27.04 17.40
CA ILE A 13 7.63 -26.53 16.45
C ILE A 13 6.96 -26.02 15.16
N ILE A 14 5.93 -26.73 14.70
CA ILE A 14 5.20 -26.36 13.47
C ILE A 14 4.45 -25.05 13.64
N PHE A 15 3.85 -24.76 14.80
CA PHE A 15 3.09 -23.54 15.03
C PHE A 15 3.96 -22.27 14.98
N ALA A 16 5.20 -22.32 15.45
CA ALA A 16 6.10 -21.16 15.39
C ALA A 16 6.44 -20.78 13.94
N GLY A 17 6.77 -21.77 13.11
CA GLY A 17 7.07 -21.53 11.69
C GLY A 17 5.87 -21.06 10.86
N LEU A 18 4.65 -21.47 11.23
CA LEU A 18 3.44 -21.09 10.49
C LEU A 18 3.11 -19.60 10.63
N ASN A 19 3.32 -19.00 11.78
CA ASN A 19 3.08 -17.58 12.00
C ASN A 19 4.03 -16.70 11.17
N GLU A 20 5.29 -17.04 11.12
CA GLU A 20 6.27 -16.36 10.28
C GLU A 20 5.95 -16.51 8.79
N ALA A 21 5.59 -17.72 8.35
CA ALA A 21 5.19 -17.96 6.97
C ALA A 21 3.94 -17.15 6.57
N ARG A 22 2.95 -17.02 7.46
CA ARG A 22 1.77 -16.19 7.23
C ARG A 22 2.11 -14.70 7.15
N ALA A 23 2.98 -14.20 8.04
CA ALA A 23 3.44 -12.82 8.00
C ALA A 23 4.18 -12.52 6.67
N LYS A 24 5.08 -13.40 6.24
CA LYS A 24 5.80 -13.28 4.97
C LYS A 24 4.86 -13.32 3.75
N ALA A 25 3.81 -14.15 3.80
CA ALA A 25 2.80 -14.20 2.75
C ALA A 25 2.03 -12.88 2.65
N ARG A 26 1.65 -12.25 3.78
CA ARG A 26 1.01 -10.93 3.78
C ARG A 26 1.93 -9.83 3.25
N ASP A 27 3.21 -9.86 3.59
CA ASP A 27 4.18 -8.91 3.06
C ASP A 27 4.37 -9.07 1.54
N THR A 28 4.40 -10.29 1.05
CA THR A 28 4.44 -10.57 -0.40
C THR A 28 3.19 -10.03 -1.10
N LYS A 29 2.01 -10.20 -0.49
CA LYS A 29 0.77 -9.64 -1.00
C LYS A 29 0.84 -8.11 -1.05
N ARG A 30 1.34 -7.44 -0.01
CA ARG A 30 1.54 -5.98 0.02
C ARG A 30 2.35 -5.49 -1.17
N ILE A 31 3.47 -6.13 -1.45
CA ILE A 31 4.33 -5.79 -2.60
C ILE A 31 3.57 -5.96 -3.93
N SER A 32 2.83 -7.05 -4.08
CA SER A 32 2.03 -7.29 -5.29
C SER A 32 0.92 -6.25 -5.47
N ASP A 33 0.21 -5.91 -4.40
CA ASP A 33 -0.87 -4.93 -4.40
C ASP A 33 -0.37 -3.54 -4.81
N ILE A 34 0.78 -3.12 -4.28
CA ILE A 34 1.36 -1.83 -4.65
C ILE A 34 1.83 -1.79 -6.10
N LYS A 35 2.42 -2.87 -6.61
CA LYS A 35 2.80 -2.96 -8.04
C LYS A 35 1.58 -2.88 -8.96
N ALA A 36 0.47 -3.53 -8.58
CA ALA A 36 -0.78 -3.43 -9.33
C ALA A 36 -1.33 -2.00 -9.34
N LEU A 37 -1.28 -1.31 -8.20
CA LEU A 37 -1.70 0.09 -8.10
C LEU A 37 -0.80 1.03 -8.91
N GLN A 38 0.52 0.83 -8.90
CA GLN A 38 1.44 1.58 -9.74
C GLN A 38 1.11 1.40 -11.23
N THR A 39 0.93 0.15 -11.66
CA THR A 39 0.55 -0.13 -13.06
C THR A 39 -0.74 0.59 -13.45
N ALA A 40 -1.75 0.61 -12.58
CA ALA A 40 -3.00 1.32 -12.82
C ALA A 40 -2.81 2.85 -12.92
N LEU A 41 -1.93 3.42 -12.08
CA LEU A 41 -1.60 4.84 -12.13
C LEU A 41 -0.88 5.23 -13.43
N GLU A 42 0.08 4.43 -13.88
CA GLU A 42 0.80 4.66 -15.13
C GLU A 42 -0.11 4.50 -16.36
N LEU A 43 -1.00 3.50 -16.37
CA LEU A 43 -2.00 3.35 -17.43
C LEU A 43 -2.93 4.56 -17.48
N ARG A 44 -3.39 5.05 -16.33
CA ARG A 44 -4.21 6.26 -16.29
C ARG A 44 -3.43 7.47 -16.77
N TYR A 45 -2.18 7.62 -16.35
CA TYR A 45 -1.33 8.71 -16.79
C TYR A 45 -1.13 8.70 -18.30
N SER A 46 -0.92 7.53 -18.90
CA SER A 46 -0.84 7.39 -20.36
C SER A 46 -2.09 7.92 -21.09
N ASP A 47 -3.27 7.72 -20.50
CA ASP A 47 -4.54 8.16 -21.09
C ASP A 47 -4.88 9.63 -20.82
N THR A 48 -4.57 10.14 -19.62
CA THR A 48 -5.07 11.44 -19.14
C THR A 48 -4.00 12.49 -18.90
N GLN A 49 -2.73 12.10 -19.00
CA GLN A 49 -1.54 12.92 -18.71
C GLN A 49 -1.62 13.57 -17.31
N SER A 50 -2.25 12.88 -16.36
CA SER A 50 -2.31 13.37 -14.98
C SER A 50 -2.52 12.27 -13.96
N TYR A 51 -1.90 12.40 -12.80
CA TYR A 51 -2.14 11.53 -11.64
C TYR A 51 -3.36 12.00 -10.84
N PRO A 52 -4.10 11.08 -10.17
CA PRO A 52 -5.25 11.45 -9.34
C PRO A 52 -4.88 12.48 -8.27
N THR A 53 -5.74 13.47 -8.07
CA THR A 53 -5.52 14.50 -7.04
C THR A 53 -5.96 13.96 -5.69
N ALA A 54 -5.09 14.03 -4.69
CA ALA A 54 -5.47 13.74 -3.31
C ALA A 54 -6.19 14.94 -2.67
N PRO A 55 -7.14 14.73 -1.75
CA PRO A 55 -7.73 15.83 -0.98
C PRO A 55 -6.64 16.61 -0.25
N SER A 56 -6.83 17.92 -0.13
CA SER A 56 -5.87 18.80 0.53
C SER A 56 -5.54 18.31 1.94
N GLY A 57 -4.27 17.96 2.16
CA GLY A 57 -3.73 17.72 3.49
C GLY A 57 -3.40 16.29 3.88
N GLY A 58 -3.40 15.29 2.98
CA GLY A 58 -2.98 14.02 3.48
C GLY A 58 -2.98 12.77 2.64
N GLY A 59 -3.25 12.83 1.36
CA GLY A 59 -3.26 11.64 0.51
C GLY A 59 -4.37 10.63 0.88
N TYR A 60 -4.46 9.56 0.11
CA TYR A 60 -5.44 8.48 0.35
C TYR A 60 -4.82 7.37 1.20
N LYS A 61 -5.56 6.88 2.18
CA LYS A 61 -5.16 5.75 3.05
C LYS A 61 -6.18 4.63 2.96
N SER A 62 -5.72 3.38 2.89
CA SER A 62 -6.62 2.23 2.82
C SER A 62 -7.44 1.99 4.10
N ASN A 63 -6.98 2.45 5.25
CA ASN A 63 -7.60 2.25 6.57
C ASN A 63 -8.28 3.49 7.16
N HIS A 64 -8.45 4.57 6.41
CA HIS A 64 -8.96 5.81 6.98
C HIS A 64 -10.42 5.66 7.45
N SER A 65 -10.67 5.93 8.75
CA SER A 65 -11.99 5.75 9.37
C SER A 65 -13.05 6.74 8.90
N GLY A 66 -12.64 7.89 8.36
CA GLY A 66 -13.55 8.90 7.83
C GLY A 66 -13.82 8.72 6.33
N CYS A 67 -12.77 8.54 5.56
CA CYS A 67 -12.82 8.39 4.11
C CYS A 67 -11.78 7.37 3.63
N PRO A 68 -12.09 6.07 3.71
CA PRO A 68 -11.23 5.08 3.12
C PRO A 68 -11.17 5.27 1.60
N TRP A 69 -10.03 5.02 1.00
CA TRP A 69 -9.85 5.17 -0.46
C TRP A 69 -10.80 4.34 -1.32
N GLN A 70 -11.53 3.42 -0.72
CA GLN A 70 -12.59 2.64 -1.36
C GLN A 70 -13.99 3.26 -1.28
N ASN A 71 -14.16 4.37 -0.57
CA ASN A 71 -15.47 4.97 -0.40
C ASN A 71 -15.75 6.04 -1.46
N PHE A 72 -16.65 5.74 -2.38
CA PHE A 72 -17.06 6.69 -3.42
C PHE A 72 -17.73 7.96 -2.87
N ALA A 73 -18.38 7.88 -1.71
CA ALA A 73 -19.11 9.01 -1.15
C ALA A 73 -18.19 10.13 -0.61
N CYS A 74 -16.91 9.80 -0.38
CA CYS A 74 -15.95 10.77 0.13
C CYS A 74 -15.18 11.52 -0.95
N ASP A 75 -15.43 11.21 -2.23
CA ASP A 75 -14.45 11.54 -3.24
C ASP A 75 -15.03 11.68 -4.64
N ASP A 76 -15.47 12.89 -4.99
CA ASP A 76 -15.93 13.21 -6.34
C ASP A 76 -14.81 13.15 -7.39
N ASN A 77 -13.54 13.15 -6.98
CA ASN A 77 -12.35 13.09 -7.86
C ASN A 77 -11.24 12.18 -7.32
N GLY A 78 -11.60 11.19 -6.49
CA GLY A 78 -10.65 10.40 -5.77
C GLY A 78 -9.94 9.29 -6.51
N LEU A 79 -9.07 8.63 -5.76
CA LEU A 79 -8.27 7.53 -6.28
C LEU A 79 -9.15 6.41 -6.86
N ARG A 80 -10.24 6.06 -6.16
CA ARG A 80 -11.17 5.03 -6.62
C ARG A 80 -11.88 5.43 -7.91
N THR A 81 -12.48 6.61 -7.94
CA THR A 81 -13.17 7.13 -9.13
C THR A 81 -12.24 7.26 -10.34
N ALA A 82 -10.97 7.61 -10.07
CA ALA A 82 -9.98 7.79 -11.11
C ALA A 82 -9.45 6.47 -11.71
N LEU A 83 -9.46 5.38 -10.95
CA LEU A 83 -8.80 4.13 -11.34
C LEU A 83 -9.78 2.97 -11.58
N VAL A 84 -10.89 2.90 -10.83
CA VAL A 84 -11.84 1.77 -10.87
C VAL A 84 -13.04 2.11 -11.75
N PRO A 85 -13.53 1.21 -12.59
CA PRO A 85 -12.97 -0.11 -12.90
C PRO A 85 -12.00 -0.11 -14.09
N LYS A 86 -11.72 1.05 -14.70
CA LYS A 86 -11.06 1.14 -16.01
C LYS A 86 -9.62 0.62 -15.99
N TYR A 87 -8.84 0.94 -14.95
CA TYR A 87 -7.41 0.65 -14.89
C TYR A 87 -7.08 -0.45 -13.87
N ILE A 88 -7.95 -0.64 -12.88
CA ILE A 88 -7.86 -1.71 -11.88
C ILE A 88 -9.26 -2.14 -11.49
N GLY A 89 -9.47 -3.42 -11.24
CA GLY A 89 -10.80 -3.95 -10.89
C GLY A 89 -11.34 -3.42 -9.57
N ASP A 90 -10.48 -3.30 -8.57
CA ASP A 90 -10.76 -2.65 -7.28
C ASP A 90 -9.45 -2.16 -6.65
N LEU A 91 -9.52 -1.18 -5.75
CA LEU A 91 -8.36 -0.74 -4.99
C LEU A 91 -7.99 -1.77 -3.92
N PRO A 92 -6.72 -2.20 -3.85
CA PRO A 92 -6.32 -3.20 -2.88
C PRO A 92 -6.38 -2.65 -1.45
N LEU A 93 -6.68 -3.53 -0.50
CA LEU A 93 -6.59 -3.27 0.93
C LEU A 93 -5.43 -4.05 1.53
N ASP A 94 -4.78 -3.45 2.53
CA ASP A 94 -3.80 -4.19 3.33
C ASP A 94 -4.44 -5.44 3.94
N PRO A 95 -3.77 -6.59 3.97
CA PRO A 95 -4.33 -7.82 4.53
C PRO A 95 -4.75 -7.73 6.01
N VAL A 96 -4.20 -6.79 6.76
CA VAL A 96 -4.55 -6.48 8.15
C VAL A 96 -5.42 -5.22 8.21
N ASN A 97 -5.04 -4.18 7.50
CA ASN A 97 -5.75 -2.91 7.32
C ASN A 97 -6.17 -2.23 8.62
N ASP A 98 -5.23 -2.08 9.54
CA ASP A 98 -5.40 -1.41 10.83
C ASP A 98 -4.67 -0.04 10.87
N THR A 99 -4.51 0.54 12.05
CA THR A 99 -3.83 1.83 12.24
C THR A 99 -2.35 1.80 11.89
N ASP A 100 -1.72 0.63 11.98
CA ASP A 100 -0.30 0.43 11.71
C ASP A 100 -0.02 -0.14 10.32
N HIS A 101 -0.95 -0.92 9.77
CA HIS A 101 -0.80 -1.61 8.50
C HIS A 101 -1.82 -1.08 7.50
N TYR A 102 -1.39 -0.22 6.58
CA TYR A 102 -2.24 0.34 5.54
C TYR A 102 -1.41 0.77 4.33
N TYR A 103 -2.06 0.96 3.20
CA TYR A 103 -1.49 1.57 2.01
C TYR A 103 -1.78 3.05 1.99
N ARG A 104 -0.88 3.82 1.38
CA ARG A 104 -1.05 5.25 1.14
C ARG A 104 -0.70 5.59 -0.29
N TYR A 105 -1.51 6.46 -0.87
CA TYR A 105 -1.22 7.16 -2.11
C TYR A 105 -1.17 8.66 -1.83
N GLU A 106 -0.21 9.33 -2.42
CA GLU A 106 -0.09 10.78 -2.36
C GLU A 106 0.44 11.33 -3.67
N ARG A 107 -0.17 12.41 -4.15
CA ARG A 107 0.33 13.19 -5.29
C ARG A 107 1.16 14.35 -4.74
N LEU A 108 2.35 14.53 -5.29
CA LEU A 108 3.32 15.54 -4.87
C LEU A 108 3.49 16.59 -5.97
N ASN A 109 3.57 17.85 -5.60
CA ASN A 109 3.99 18.92 -6.48
C ASN A 109 5.49 19.14 -6.27
N CYS A 110 6.27 18.96 -7.34
CA CYS A 110 7.73 19.01 -7.31
C CYS A 110 8.32 20.41 -7.55
N GLY A 111 7.47 21.41 -7.78
CA GLY A 111 7.92 22.71 -8.32
C GLY A 111 8.08 22.65 -9.84
N ASP A 112 8.23 23.83 -10.46
CA ASP A 112 8.38 23.99 -11.91
C ASP A 112 7.32 23.30 -12.78
N GLY A 113 6.11 23.08 -12.20
CA GLY A 113 5.01 22.41 -12.89
C GLY A 113 5.11 20.88 -12.91
N LYS A 114 6.17 20.30 -12.37
CA LYS A 114 6.34 18.85 -12.28
C LYS A 114 5.51 18.24 -11.18
N VAL A 115 4.96 17.07 -11.45
CA VAL A 115 4.14 16.30 -10.52
C VAL A 115 4.72 14.90 -10.36
N ALA A 116 4.68 14.40 -9.15
CA ALA A 116 5.04 13.02 -8.84
C ALA A 116 3.94 12.36 -8.00
N TYR A 117 3.98 11.05 -7.87
CA TYR A 117 3.15 10.33 -6.90
C TYR A 117 3.99 9.39 -6.06
N ILE A 118 3.44 9.05 -4.91
CA ILE A 118 3.96 8.00 -4.04
C ILE A 118 2.85 7.02 -3.73
N VAL A 119 3.19 5.74 -3.80
CA VAL A 119 2.41 4.64 -3.23
C VAL A 119 3.27 3.96 -2.18
N ALA A 120 2.78 3.80 -0.99
CA ALA A 120 3.55 3.32 0.15
C ALA A 120 2.80 2.27 0.97
N VAL A 121 3.58 1.35 1.55
CA VAL A 121 3.17 0.45 2.63
C VAL A 121 3.62 1.04 3.95
N LYS A 122 2.71 1.26 4.90
CA LYS A 122 3.05 1.85 6.19
C LYS A 122 3.97 0.95 7.00
N LYS A 123 3.68 -0.35 7.06
CA LYS A 123 4.44 -1.30 7.87
C LYS A 123 4.41 -2.71 7.28
N PHE A 124 5.57 -3.35 7.23
CA PHE A 124 5.72 -4.78 6.99
C PHE A 124 5.74 -5.55 8.32
N GLU A 125 5.49 -6.84 8.26
CA GLU A 125 5.53 -7.69 9.46
C GLU A 125 6.87 -8.40 9.63
N THR A 126 7.61 -8.64 8.56
CA THR A 126 8.83 -9.46 8.62
C THR A 126 10.09 -8.75 8.16
N ASN A 127 10.00 -7.77 7.27
CA ASN A 127 11.20 -7.14 6.72
C ASN A 127 10.95 -5.68 6.29
N PRO A 128 11.33 -4.71 7.11
CA PRO A 128 11.26 -3.31 6.74
C PRO A 128 12.38 -2.97 5.75
N ASN A 129 12.15 -3.19 4.46
CA ASN A 129 12.97 -2.60 3.41
C ASN A 129 12.47 -1.20 3.12
N ILE A 130 13.02 -0.21 3.79
CA ILE A 130 12.74 1.19 3.51
C ILE A 130 13.33 1.54 2.16
N VAL A 131 12.49 1.62 1.16
CA VAL A 131 12.83 2.18 -0.14
C VAL A 131 12.20 3.57 -0.22
N ASN A 132 13.00 4.59 -0.02
CA ASN A 132 12.55 5.96 -0.30
C ASN A 132 12.54 6.14 -1.82
N PRO A 133 11.39 6.45 -2.44
CA PRO A 133 11.38 6.80 -3.85
C PRO A 133 12.21 8.07 -4.03
N ASN A 134 13.02 8.09 -5.07
CA ASN A 134 13.79 9.27 -5.46
C ASN A 134 12.85 10.29 -6.14
N THR A 135 11.80 10.69 -5.44
CA THR A 135 10.83 11.68 -5.87
C THR A 135 11.07 13.00 -5.17
N CYS A 136 10.84 14.08 -5.87
CA CYS A 136 10.92 15.42 -5.32
C CYS A 136 10.03 15.60 -4.08
N ASN A 137 10.44 16.40 -3.13
CA ASN A 137 9.65 16.79 -1.95
C ASN A 137 9.07 15.64 -1.11
N PHE A 138 9.68 14.47 -1.14
CA PHE A 138 9.37 13.46 -0.14
C PHE A 138 9.92 13.94 1.20
N GLY A 139 9.10 14.67 1.94
CA GLY A 139 9.48 15.21 3.25
C GLY A 139 9.86 14.08 4.21
N THR A 140 10.86 14.33 5.03
CA THR A 140 11.37 13.43 6.09
C THR A 140 10.32 13.10 7.17
N ASN A 141 9.10 13.58 7.05
CA ASN A 141 8.03 13.45 8.04
C ASN A 141 7.20 12.15 7.90
N TYR A 142 7.47 11.33 6.89
CA TYR A 142 6.71 10.10 6.65
C TYR A 142 7.61 8.88 6.80
N THR A 143 7.36 8.08 7.83
CA THR A 143 8.01 6.79 8.02
C THR A 143 7.14 5.69 7.42
N TYR A 144 7.54 5.20 6.25
CA TYR A 144 6.97 4.01 5.61
C TYR A 144 8.05 2.95 5.47
N ASP A 145 7.69 1.69 5.66
CA ASP A 145 8.63 0.59 5.48
C ASP A 145 8.97 0.37 4.00
N TRP A 146 8.08 0.78 3.11
CA TRP A 146 8.32 0.74 1.68
C TRP A 146 7.49 1.80 0.95
N ALA A 147 8.11 2.49 0.02
CA ALA A 147 7.44 3.44 -0.86
C ALA A 147 8.04 3.36 -2.26
N SER A 148 7.23 3.59 -3.26
CA SER A 148 7.64 3.70 -4.65
C SER A 148 6.80 4.78 -5.33
N GLY A 149 7.34 5.41 -6.37
CA GLY A 149 6.65 6.49 -7.05
C GLY A 149 7.15 6.72 -8.46
N GLY A 150 6.39 7.49 -9.23
CA GLY A 150 6.75 7.99 -10.56
C GLY A 150 6.75 9.52 -10.56
N SER A 151 7.39 10.10 -11.56
CA SER A 151 7.44 11.56 -11.80
C SER A 151 7.18 11.87 -13.27
N GLU A 152 6.54 12.99 -13.53
CA GLU A 152 6.37 13.58 -14.85
C GLU A 152 7.67 14.27 -15.31
#